data_b174b8ed82357f6d7159b99e399e27d6
#
_entry.id   b174b8ed82357f6d7159b99e399e27d6
#
_cell.length_a   1.000
_cell.length_b   1.000
_cell.length_c   1.000
_cell.angle_alpha   90.00
_cell.angle_beta   90.00
_cell.angle_gamma   90.00
#
_symmetry.space_group_name_H-M   'P 1'
#
loop_
_entity.id
_entity.type
_entity.pdbx_description
1 polymer ?
#
loop_
_entity_poly.entity_id
_entity_poly.type
_entity_poly.pdbx_seq_one_letter_code
_entity_poly.pdbx_strand_id
1 'polypeptide(L)'
;YPDIADLRRFAPGMSKRQLYSLLGTPHFNEGMWGVREWNYLFNFRTAQGAEYFTCQFQVRFDNKGIAQGGYWKPESCAAVLDPPRPPPPPAPAPLPEQPLRLAADALFGFDSAVLSASGQQAVQGVLAQVREASQVQSIQVVGYTDRIGSAAYNQTLSQRRAEAVRMALVQGGVSAASISAEGRGAAEPLVQCDQRNRRELIACLAPNRRVQIAGVARSH
;
A
#
# COMPACT_ATOMS: atom_id res chain seq x y z
N TYR A 1 -3.93 34.88 21.11
CA TYR A 1 -3.59 33.55 20.55
C TYR A 1 -2.16 33.67 20.06
N PRO A 2 -1.26 32.76 20.45
CA PRO A 2 0.11 32.76 19.96
C PRO A 2 0.13 32.38 18.49
N ASP A 3 1.06 32.96 17.73
CA ASP A 3 1.37 32.42 16.41
C ASP A 3 2.22 31.16 16.59
N ILE A 4 1.70 30.00 16.09
CA ILE A 4 2.42 28.72 16.15
C ILE A 4 3.74 28.81 15.35
N ALA A 5 3.78 29.67 14.31
CA ALA A 5 5.01 29.90 13.56
C ALA A 5 6.09 30.52 14.40
N ASP A 6 5.74 31.48 15.28
CA ASP A 6 6.69 32.09 16.19
C ASP A 6 7.17 31.12 17.27
N LEU A 7 6.26 30.31 17.80
CA LEU A 7 6.65 29.25 18.74
C LEU A 7 7.64 28.23 18.13
N ARG A 8 7.50 27.90 16.85
CA ARG A 8 8.43 27.03 16.13
C ARG A 8 9.81 27.63 15.91
N ARG A 9 9.91 28.94 15.96
CA ARG A 9 11.18 29.67 15.84
C ARG A 9 11.97 29.74 17.16
N PHE A 10 11.35 29.34 18.27
CA PHE A 10 12.06 29.23 19.54
C PHE A 10 13.20 28.25 19.44
N ALA A 11 14.39 28.66 19.90
CA ALA A 11 15.57 27.79 19.98
C ALA A 11 16.36 28.12 21.25
N PRO A 12 17.01 27.11 21.88
CA PRO A 12 18.01 27.35 22.89
C PRO A 12 19.11 28.32 22.37
N GLY A 13 19.64 29.15 23.21
CA GLY A 13 20.62 30.17 22.84
C GLY A 13 20.02 31.59 22.61
N MET A 14 18.70 31.72 22.58
CA MET A 14 18.04 33.01 22.49
C MET A 14 18.18 33.80 23.77
N SER A 15 18.42 35.11 23.64
CA SER A 15 18.40 36.05 24.76
C SER A 15 16.97 36.41 25.19
N LYS A 16 16.77 36.88 26.40
CA LYS A 16 15.48 37.36 26.89
C LYS A 16 14.86 38.41 25.96
N ARG A 17 15.66 39.34 25.39
CA ARG A 17 15.18 40.37 24.47
C ARG A 17 14.64 39.77 23.17
N GLN A 18 15.32 38.77 22.63
CA GLN A 18 14.85 38.07 21.42
C GLN A 18 13.55 37.30 21.69
N LEU A 19 13.46 36.62 22.83
CA LEU A 19 12.24 35.93 23.23
C LEU A 19 11.08 36.89 23.47
N TYR A 20 11.33 38.04 24.07
CA TYR A 20 10.32 39.08 24.25
C TYR A 20 9.76 39.58 22.91
N SER A 21 10.64 39.78 21.93
CA SER A 21 10.22 40.17 20.58
C SER A 21 9.48 39.04 19.83
N LEU A 22 9.78 37.79 20.14
CA LEU A 22 9.22 36.63 19.46
C LEU A 22 7.88 36.16 20.07
N LEU A 23 7.81 36.05 21.39
CA LEU A 23 6.67 35.48 22.12
C LEU A 23 5.88 36.50 22.94
N GLY A 24 6.34 37.75 22.97
CA GLY A 24 5.74 38.79 23.80
C GLY A 24 6.10 38.66 25.28
N THR A 25 5.31 39.35 26.12
CA THR A 25 5.46 39.35 27.59
C THR A 25 5.13 37.98 28.18
N PRO A 26 6.01 37.42 29.03
CA PRO A 26 5.65 36.22 29.80
C PRO A 26 4.53 36.56 30.79
N HIS A 27 3.68 35.57 31.06
CA HIS A 27 2.53 35.78 31.96
C HIS A 27 2.93 35.72 33.44
N PHE A 28 4.02 35.01 33.72
CA PHE A 28 4.54 34.85 35.09
C PHE A 28 6.06 34.93 35.12
N ASN A 29 6.61 35.42 36.27
CA ASN A 29 8.04 35.61 36.50
C ASN A 29 8.65 36.64 35.53
N GLU A 30 7.97 37.77 35.41
CA GLU A 30 8.35 38.88 34.55
C GLU A 30 9.52 39.66 35.14
N GLY A 31 10.69 39.37 34.76
CA GLY A 31 11.86 40.13 35.13
C GLY A 31 12.95 39.96 34.08
N MET A 32 13.56 41.10 33.69
CA MET A 32 14.74 41.05 32.82
C MET A 32 16.00 40.68 33.61
N TRP A 33 16.02 40.94 34.93
CA TRP A 33 17.17 40.76 35.78
C TRP A 33 16.90 39.76 36.91
N GLY A 34 17.79 38.80 37.11
CA GLY A 34 17.72 37.84 38.20
C GLY A 34 16.71 36.69 38.03
N VAL A 35 15.75 36.82 37.15
CA VAL A 35 14.76 35.78 36.89
C VAL A 35 15.31 34.74 35.92
N ARG A 36 15.23 33.46 36.33
CA ARG A 36 15.74 32.30 35.55
C ARG A 36 14.69 31.52 34.81
N GLU A 37 13.42 31.83 34.99
CA GLU A 37 12.31 31.14 34.37
C GLU A 37 11.25 32.13 33.90
N TRP A 38 10.80 31.96 32.66
CA TRP A 38 9.63 32.65 32.12
C TRP A 38 8.56 31.62 31.78
N ASN A 39 7.31 31.97 32.10
CA ASN A 39 6.17 31.11 31.87
C ASN A 39 5.14 31.80 30.98
N TYR A 40 4.78 31.16 29.91
CA TYR A 40 3.75 31.58 28.97
C TYR A 40 2.55 30.64 29.06
N LEU A 41 1.34 31.18 29.02
CA LEU A 41 0.11 30.42 28.89
C LEU A 41 -0.44 30.64 27.49
N PHE A 42 -0.62 29.55 26.74
CA PHE A 42 -1.14 29.59 25.40
C PHE A 42 -2.44 28.80 25.31
N ASN A 43 -3.45 29.38 24.67
CA ASN A 43 -4.72 28.75 24.41
C ASN A 43 -4.76 28.32 22.92
N PHE A 44 -4.85 27.03 22.67
CA PHE A 44 -4.96 26.46 21.34
C PHE A 44 -6.37 25.99 21.08
N ARG A 45 -6.93 26.30 19.90
CA ARG A 45 -8.23 25.77 19.50
C ARG A 45 -8.13 24.32 19.10
N THR A 46 -9.15 23.53 19.49
CA THR A 46 -9.28 22.18 18.98
C THR A 46 -9.72 22.19 17.51
N ALA A 47 -9.38 21.15 16.76
CA ALA A 47 -9.77 21.02 15.35
C ALA A 47 -11.30 20.98 15.13
N GLN A 48 -12.08 20.77 16.18
CA GLN A 48 -13.53 20.57 16.12
C GLN A 48 -14.39 21.80 16.49
N GLY A 49 -13.78 23.00 16.61
CA GLY A 49 -14.60 24.21 16.72
C GLY A 49 -14.33 25.14 17.90
N ALA A 50 -15.30 25.33 18.81
CA ALA A 50 -15.29 26.41 19.80
C ALA A 50 -14.45 26.13 21.07
N GLU A 51 -14.00 24.90 21.27
CA GLU A 51 -13.23 24.52 22.44
C GLU A 51 -11.75 24.83 22.29
N TYR A 52 -11.12 25.20 23.38
CA TYR A 52 -9.68 25.41 23.45
C TYR A 52 -9.09 24.68 24.64
N PHE A 53 -7.82 24.36 24.56
CA PHE A 53 -7.04 23.83 25.67
C PHE A 53 -5.85 24.75 25.95
N THR A 54 -5.49 24.83 27.22
CA THR A 54 -4.43 25.71 27.69
C THR A 54 -3.14 24.94 27.91
N CYS A 55 -2.06 25.47 27.36
CA CYS A 55 -0.72 24.93 27.51
C CYS A 55 0.18 25.93 28.18
N GLN A 56 1.00 25.49 29.10
CA GLN A 56 2.06 26.30 29.69
C GLN A 56 3.37 25.99 28.96
N PHE A 57 4.06 27.01 28.51
CA PHE A 57 5.40 26.93 27.96
C PHE A 57 6.38 27.63 28.89
N GLN A 58 7.30 26.88 29.48
CA GLN A 58 8.31 27.37 30.43
C GLN A 58 9.65 27.46 29.71
N VAL A 59 10.28 28.64 29.77
CA VAL A 59 11.64 28.84 29.27
C VAL A 59 12.58 29.02 30.45
N ARG A 60 13.66 28.27 30.50
CA ARG A 60 14.69 28.39 31.52
C ARG A 60 15.93 29.08 30.96
N PHE A 61 16.51 29.98 31.79
CA PHE A 61 17.66 30.80 31.42
C PHE A 61 18.87 30.47 32.30
N ASP A 62 20.03 30.64 31.69
CA ASP A 62 21.32 30.64 32.43
C ASP A 62 21.54 31.95 33.20
N ASN A 63 22.72 32.05 33.83
CA ASN A 63 23.12 33.20 34.59
C ASN A 63 23.32 34.46 33.73
N LYS A 64 23.45 34.30 32.40
CA LYS A 64 23.62 35.38 31.41
C LYS A 64 22.30 35.80 30.76
N GLY A 65 21.18 35.17 31.15
CA GLY A 65 19.87 35.42 30.56
C GLY A 65 19.67 34.79 29.17
N ILE A 66 20.41 33.73 28.88
CA ILE A 66 20.30 32.97 27.63
C ILE A 66 19.43 31.75 27.87
N ALA A 67 18.46 31.51 26.99
CA ALA A 67 17.54 30.38 27.06
C ALA A 67 18.31 29.04 26.90
N GLN A 68 18.10 28.16 27.86
CA GLN A 68 18.69 26.84 27.85
C GLN A 68 17.74 25.79 27.25
N GLY A 69 16.44 26.04 27.32
CA GLY A 69 15.42 25.14 26.77
C GLY A 69 14.01 25.62 27.06
N GLY A 70 13.07 25.08 26.32
CA GLY A 70 11.64 25.26 26.50
C GLY A 70 10.97 23.96 26.89
N TYR A 71 10.04 24.02 27.82
CA TYR A 71 9.34 22.86 28.39
C TYR A 71 7.84 23.08 28.37
N TRP A 72 7.11 22.11 27.91
CA TRP A 72 5.65 22.14 27.86
C TRP A 72 5.02 21.48 29.08
N LYS A 73 3.91 22.05 29.53
CA LYS A 73 3.04 21.47 30.57
C LYS A 73 1.57 21.58 30.16
N PRO A 74 0.83 20.46 30.00
CA PRO A 74 1.37 19.08 29.96
C PRO A 74 2.29 18.84 28.77
N GLU A 75 3.14 17.82 28.83
CA GLU A 75 4.10 17.50 27.75
C GLU A 75 3.43 17.24 26.39
N SER A 76 2.18 16.76 26.41
CA SER A 76 1.37 16.57 25.20
C SER A 76 1.17 17.84 24.37
N CYS A 77 1.33 19.00 24.96
CA CYS A 77 1.28 20.29 24.28
C CYS A 77 2.38 20.50 23.24
N ALA A 78 3.49 19.78 23.35
CA ALA A 78 4.55 19.81 22.33
C ALA A 78 4.04 19.35 20.95
N ALA A 79 3.03 18.49 20.91
CA ALA A 79 2.42 18.01 19.67
C ALA A 79 1.73 19.12 18.85
N VAL A 80 1.45 20.28 19.44
CA VAL A 80 0.90 21.43 18.71
C VAL A 80 1.92 22.02 17.73
N LEU A 81 3.19 21.91 18.04
CA LEU A 81 4.28 22.37 17.17
C LEU A 81 4.51 21.42 16.01
N ASP A 82 4.34 20.12 16.27
CA ASP A 82 4.42 19.08 15.26
C ASP A 82 3.05 18.38 15.17
N PRO A 83 2.17 18.83 14.27
CA PRO A 83 0.89 18.13 14.08
C PRO A 83 1.18 16.67 13.78
N PRO A 84 0.39 15.73 14.33
CA PRO A 84 0.58 14.31 14.11
C PRO A 84 0.69 14.07 12.60
N ARG A 85 1.80 13.45 12.19
CA ARG A 85 1.98 13.05 10.80
C ARG A 85 0.76 12.22 10.40
N PRO A 86 0.09 12.54 9.28
CA PRO A 86 -1.03 11.72 8.83
C PRO A 86 -0.59 10.25 8.83
N PRO A 87 -1.45 9.32 9.26
CA PRO A 87 -1.10 7.91 9.22
C PRO A 87 -0.59 7.57 7.82
N PRO A 88 0.50 6.79 7.71
CA PRO A 88 0.96 6.37 6.41
C PRO A 88 -0.23 5.77 5.64
N PRO A 89 -0.35 6.01 4.33
CA PRO A 89 -1.39 5.39 3.54
C PRO A 89 -1.37 3.88 3.82
N PRO A 90 -2.55 3.22 3.90
CA PRO A 90 -2.60 1.79 4.15
C PRO A 90 -1.66 1.10 3.16
N ALA A 91 -0.82 0.19 3.68
CA ALA A 91 0.08 -0.59 2.84
C ALA A 91 -0.76 -1.26 1.76
N PRO A 92 -0.34 -1.21 0.47
CA PRO A 92 -1.06 -1.89 -0.60
C PRO A 92 -1.30 -3.35 -0.20
N ALA A 93 -2.51 -3.84 -0.46
CA ALA A 93 -2.88 -5.20 -0.12
C ALA A 93 -1.93 -6.19 -0.80
N PRO A 94 -1.45 -7.22 -0.10
CA PRO A 94 -0.68 -8.27 -0.73
C PRO A 94 -1.55 -8.97 -1.80
N LEU A 95 -0.91 -9.43 -2.87
CA LEU A 95 -1.60 -10.28 -3.86
C LEU A 95 -2.22 -11.48 -3.14
N PRO A 96 -3.39 -11.98 -3.59
CA PRO A 96 -4.02 -13.15 -2.99
C PRO A 96 -3.01 -14.30 -2.90
N GLU A 97 -2.86 -14.91 -1.73
CA GLU A 97 -1.99 -16.07 -1.53
C GLU A 97 -2.40 -17.27 -2.40
N GLN A 98 -3.68 -17.33 -2.80
CA GLN A 98 -4.19 -18.35 -3.68
C GLN A 98 -4.06 -17.91 -5.14
N PRO A 99 -3.64 -18.83 -6.04
CA PRO A 99 -3.54 -18.52 -7.45
C PRO A 99 -4.91 -18.12 -8.03
N LEU A 100 -4.93 -17.02 -8.77
CA LEU A 100 -6.11 -16.61 -9.51
C LEU A 100 -6.41 -17.64 -10.61
N ARG A 101 -7.61 -18.20 -10.60
CA ARG A 101 -8.05 -19.21 -11.58
C ARG A 101 -8.96 -18.57 -12.61
N LEU A 102 -8.57 -18.63 -13.86
CA LEU A 102 -9.34 -18.13 -14.98
C LEU A 102 -9.78 -19.33 -15.85
N ALA A 103 -11.08 -19.42 -16.13
CA ALA A 103 -11.60 -20.46 -17.02
C ALA A 103 -11.05 -20.28 -18.44
N ALA A 104 -10.43 -21.30 -19.01
CA ALA A 104 -9.86 -21.22 -20.35
C ALA A 104 -10.94 -20.95 -21.43
N ASP A 105 -12.15 -21.47 -21.22
CA ASP A 105 -13.27 -21.27 -22.14
C ASP A 105 -13.76 -19.81 -22.18
N ALA A 106 -13.50 -19.03 -21.11
CA ALA A 106 -13.76 -17.59 -21.07
C ALA A 106 -12.61 -16.78 -21.70
N LEU A 107 -11.38 -17.29 -21.58
CA LEU A 107 -10.19 -16.60 -22.10
C LEU A 107 -10.00 -16.81 -23.60
N PHE A 108 -10.32 -18.00 -24.11
CA PHE A 108 -9.98 -18.44 -25.46
C PHE A 108 -11.20 -19.00 -26.19
N GLY A 109 -11.20 -18.90 -27.50
CA GLY A 109 -12.14 -19.65 -28.33
C GLY A 109 -11.90 -21.16 -28.23
N PHE A 110 -12.85 -21.92 -28.75
CA PHE A 110 -12.73 -23.38 -28.84
C PHE A 110 -11.46 -23.76 -29.63
N ASP A 111 -10.69 -24.69 -29.07
CA ASP A 111 -9.45 -25.19 -29.66
C ASP A 111 -8.42 -24.09 -30.01
N SER A 112 -8.44 -23.00 -29.29
CA SER A 112 -7.64 -21.80 -29.55
C SER A 112 -6.76 -21.44 -28.36
N ALA A 113 -5.64 -20.77 -28.65
CA ALA A 113 -4.78 -20.07 -27.71
C ALA A 113 -4.75 -18.54 -27.98
N VAL A 114 -5.65 -18.06 -28.81
CA VAL A 114 -5.82 -16.63 -29.07
C VAL A 114 -6.83 -16.07 -28.06
N LEU A 115 -6.44 -15.03 -27.34
CA LEU A 115 -7.32 -14.38 -26.35
C LEU A 115 -8.55 -13.76 -27.04
N SER A 116 -9.71 -14.12 -26.55
CA SER A 116 -10.98 -13.51 -26.94
C SER A 116 -11.09 -12.08 -26.36
N ALA A 117 -12.11 -11.33 -26.77
CA ALA A 117 -12.38 -10.01 -26.17
C ALA A 117 -12.61 -10.10 -24.64
N SER A 118 -13.36 -11.13 -24.19
CA SER A 118 -13.53 -11.39 -22.75
C SER A 118 -12.25 -11.82 -22.07
N GLY A 119 -11.40 -12.58 -22.75
CA GLY A 119 -10.07 -12.94 -22.27
C GLY A 119 -9.15 -11.73 -22.09
N GLN A 120 -9.18 -10.81 -23.02
CA GLN A 120 -8.43 -9.56 -22.91
C GLN A 120 -8.91 -8.73 -21.71
N GLN A 121 -10.21 -8.62 -21.49
CA GLN A 121 -10.78 -7.92 -20.32
C GLN A 121 -10.36 -8.60 -19.01
N ALA A 122 -10.39 -9.94 -18.94
CA ALA A 122 -9.94 -10.67 -17.77
C ALA A 122 -8.45 -10.39 -17.45
N VAL A 123 -7.59 -10.37 -18.47
CA VAL A 123 -6.17 -10.00 -18.31
C VAL A 123 -6.01 -8.56 -17.86
N GLN A 124 -6.82 -7.62 -18.33
CA GLN A 124 -6.80 -6.24 -17.83
C GLN A 124 -7.16 -6.16 -16.35
N GLY A 125 -8.12 -6.97 -15.88
CA GLY A 125 -8.43 -7.09 -14.44
C GLY A 125 -7.23 -7.58 -13.62
N VAL A 126 -6.48 -8.55 -14.13
CA VAL A 126 -5.23 -9.02 -13.49
C VAL A 126 -4.18 -7.91 -13.46
N LEU A 127 -4.03 -7.18 -14.56
CA LEU A 127 -3.08 -6.04 -14.63
C LEU A 127 -3.40 -4.95 -13.61
N ALA A 128 -4.69 -4.65 -13.38
CA ALA A 128 -5.10 -3.71 -12.35
C ALA A 128 -4.63 -4.18 -10.96
N GLN A 129 -4.88 -5.44 -10.61
CA GLN A 129 -4.42 -6.03 -9.34
C GLN A 129 -2.89 -6.01 -9.19
N VAL A 130 -2.16 -6.33 -10.26
CA VAL A 130 -0.69 -6.30 -10.26
C VAL A 130 -0.16 -4.88 -10.05
N ARG A 131 -0.82 -3.86 -10.61
CA ARG A 131 -0.44 -2.45 -10.42
C ARG A 131 -0.74 -1.91 -9.03
N GLU A 132 -1.79 -2.40 -8.40
CA GLU A 132 -2.15 -2.04 -7.02
C GLU A 132 -1.25 -2.73 -5.98
N ALA A 133 -0.65 -3.86 -6.34
CA ALA A 133 0.27 -4.57 -5.46
C ALA A 133 1.62 -3.85 -5.36
N SER A 134 2.06 -3.57 -4.14
CA SER A 134 3.27 -2.76 -3.88
C SER A 134 4.58 -3.37 -4.36
N GLN A 135 4.66 -4.69 -4.43
CA GLN A 135 5.84 -5.41 -4.94
C GLN A 135 5.45 -6.79 -5.47
N VAL A 136 5.44 -6.92 -6.77
CA VAL A 136 5.34 -8.23 -7.43
C VAL A 136 6.74 -8.65 -7.85
N GLN A 137 7.29 -9.70 -7.20
CA GLN A 137 8.62 -10.21 -7.54
C GLN A 137 8.61 -11.16 -8.72
N SER A 138 7.62 -12.05 -8.74
CA SER A 138 7.46 -12.99 -9.82
C SER A 138 5.99 -13.34 -10.02
N ILE A 139 5.59 -13.50 -11.26
CA ILE A 139 4.29 -14.01 -11.66
C ILE A 139 4.51 -15.33 -12.39
N GLN A 140 3.78 -16.35 -11.99
CA GLN A 140 3.76 -17.63 -12.69
C GLN A 140 2.40 -17.81 -13.36
N VAL A 141 2.39 -18.05 -14.65
CA VAL A 141 1.19 -18.37 -15.43
C VAL A 141 1.23 -19.85 -15.79
N VAL A 142 0.26 -20.63 -15.34
CA VAL A 142 0.20 -22.07 -15.61
C VAL A 142 -1.09 -22.40 -16.37
N GLY A 143 -0.96 -23.01 -17.53
CA GLY A 143 -2.08 -23.48 -18.34
C GLY A 143 -2.38 -24.96 -18.10
N TYR A 144 -3.68 -25.29 -18.04
CA TYR A 144 -4.18 -26.64 -17.90
C TYR A 144 -5.25 -26.94 -18.94
N THR A 145 -5.37 -28.22 -19.35
CA THR A 145 -6.45 -28.75 -20.18
C THR A 145 -7.25 -29.78 -19.38
N ASP A 146 -8.35 -30.22 -19.94
CA ASP A 146 -8.95 -31.48 -19.51
C ASP A 146 -8.21 -32.67 -20.12
N ARG A 147 -8.66 -33.91 -19.79
CA ARG A 147 -8.06 -35.16 -20.23
C ARG A 147 -8.45 -35.61 -21.65
N ILE A 148 -9.31 -34.85 -22.34
CA ILE A 148 -9.75 -35.19 -23.68
C ILE A 148 -8.65 -34.83 -24.69
N GLY A 149 -8.27 -35.77 -25.53
CA GLY A 149 -7.19 -35.60 -26.51
C GLY A 149 -5.90 -36.33 -26.13
N SER A 150 -4.88 -36.18 -26.96
CA SER A 150 -3.58 -36.78 -26.66
C SER A 150 -2.80 -35.96 -25.64
N ALA A 151 -1.94 -36.59 -24.85
CA ALA A 151 -1.10 -35.93 -23.87
C ALA A 151 -0.20 -34.84 -24.52
N ALA A 152 0.40 -35.15 -25.67
CA ALA A 152 1.27 -34.23 -26.41
C ALA A 152 0.49 -33.02 -26.91
N TYR A 153 -0.72 -33.20 -27.41
CA TYR A 153 -1.60 -32.11 -27.82
C TYR A 153 -1.96 -31.20 -26.63
N ASN A 154 -2.41 -31.80 -25.54
CA ASN A 154 -2.80 -31.07 -24.33
C ASN A 154 -1.63 -30.30 -23.73
N GLN A 155 -0.43 -30.89 -23.75
CA GLN A 155 0.79 -30.19 -23.31
C GLN A 155 1.07 -28.97 -24.17
N THR A 156 1.00 -29.13 -25.49
CA THR A 156 1.23 -28.00 -26.43
C THR A 156 0.17 -26.89 -26.30
N LEU A 157 -1.11 -27.27 -26.20
CA LEU A 157 -2.22 -26.33 -26.09
C LEU A 157 -2.13 -25.52 -24.78
N SER A 158 -1.87 -26.23 -23.67
CA SER A 158 -1.73 -25.56 -22.36
C SER A 158 -0.55 -24.59 -22.32
N GLN A 159 0.59 -24.96 -22.93
CA GLN A 159 1.76 -24.10 -23.04
C GLN A 159 1.45 -22.84 -23.87
N ARG A 160 0.82 -22.99 -25.03
CA ARG A 160 0.44 -21.86 -25.88
C ARG A 160 -0.53 -20.90 -25.18
N ARG A 161 -1.48 -21.43 -24.42
CA ARG A 161 -2.45 -20.63 -23.64
C ARG A 161 -1.77 -19.87 -22.51
N ALA A 162 -0.88 -20.50 -21.76
CA ALA A 162 -0.09 -19.84 -20.73
C ALA A 162 0.78 -18.71 -21.31
N GLU A 163 1.42 -18.97 -22.45
CA GLU A 163 2.26 -17.99 -23.13
C GLU A 163 1.45 -16.81 -23.67
N ALA A 164 0.25 -17.04 -24.21
CA ALA A 164 -0.62 -15.96 -24.68
C ALA A 164 -1.02 -15.00 -23.53
N VAL A 165 -1.33 -15.55 -22.36
CA VAL A 165 -1.61 -14.73 -21.16
C VAL A 165 -0.35 -14.00 -20.70
N ARG A 166 0.81 -14.67 -20.65
CA ARG A 166 2.08 -14.04 -20.30
C ARG A 166 2.38 -12.85 -21.22
N MET A 167 2.26 -13.04 -22.53
CA MET A 167 2.50 -11.96 -23.49
C MET A 167 1.56 -10.78 -23.32
N ALA A 168 0.27 -11.03 -23.04
CA ALA A 168 -0.69 -9.97 -22.78
C ALA A 168 -0.37 -9.18 -21.50
N LEU A 169 0.10 -9.86 -20.44
CA LEU A 169 0.58 -9.19 -19.21
C LEU A 169 1.84 -8.36 -19.46
N VAL A 170 2.78 -8.85 -20.24
CA VAL A 170 3.99 -8.11 -20.64
C VAL A 170 3.63 -6.86 -21.47
N GLN A 171 2.72 -6.99 -22.42
CA GLN A 171 2.21 -5.85 -23.20
C GLN A 171 1.49 -4.83 -22.31
N GLY A 172 0.88 -5.27 -21.23
CA GLY A 172 0.26 -4.43 -20.20
C GLY A 172 1.25 -3.77 -19.24
N GLY A 173 2.57 -4.00 -19.40
CA GLY A 173 3.62 -3.33 -18.64
C GLY A 173 4.27 -4.18 -17.54
N VAL A 174 3.93 -5.49 -17.43
CA VAL A 174 4.64 -6.39 -16.53
C VAL A 174 6.01 -6.73 -17.11
N SER A 175 7.06 -6.70 -16.29
CA SER A 175 8.42 -7.05 -16.74
C SER A 175 8.49 -8.50 -17.22
N ALA A 176 9.00 -8.72 -18.43
CA ALA A 176 9.18 -10.07 -18.98
C ALA A 176 10.12 -10.94 -18.13
N ALA A 177 11.04 -10.32 -17.38
CA ALA A 177 11.96 -11.02 -16.49
C ALA A 177 11.30 -11.52 -15.20
N SER A 178 10.16 -10.93 -14.82
CA SER A 178 9.44 -11.30 -13.60
C SER A 178 8.24 -12.20 -13.86
N ILE A 179 8.02 -12.66 -15.09
CA ILE A 179 6.86 -13.50 -15.43
C ILE A 179 7.27 -14.76 -16.21
N SER A 180 6.82 -15.92 -15.76
CA SER A 180 7.02 -17.21 -16.41
C SER A 180 5.70 -17.82 -16.89
N ALA A 181 5.77 -18.67 -17.91
CA ALA A 181 4.62 -19.40 -18.43
C ALA A 181 4.96 -20.89 -18.55
N GLU A 182 4.05 -21.74 -18.08
CA GLU A 182 4.20 -23.20 -18.10
C GLU A 182 2.87 -23.84 -18.50
N GLY A 183 2.91 -24.78 -19.43
CA GLY A 183 1.79 -25.66 -19.72
C GLY A 183 1.95 -27.00 -19.01
N ARG A 184 0.91 -27.46 -18.34
CA ARG A 184 0.90 -28.75 -17.63
C ARG A 184 -0.09 -29.78 -18.21
N GLY A 185 -0.65 -29.49 -19.39
CA GLY A 185 -1.60 -30.40 -20.03
C GLY A 185 -2.76 -30.74 -19.12
N ALA A 186 -3.10 -32.02 -19.02
CA ALA A 186 -4.19 -32.55 -18.19
C ALA A 186 -3.77 -32.87 -16.74
N ALA A 187 -2.61 -32.38 -16.30
CA ALA A 187 -2.16 -32.57 -14.93
C ALA A 187 -3.03 -31.82 -13.92
N GLU A 188 -3.03 -32.28 -12.68
CA GLU A 188 -3.72 -31.65 -11.55
C GLU A 188 -5.22 -31.34 -11.82
N PRO A 189 -6.04 -32.34 -12.17
CA PRO A 189 -7.44 -32.15 -12.43
C PRO A 189 -8.17 -31.66 -11.17
N LEU A 190 -9.03 -30.64 -11.31
CA LEU A 190 -9.87 -30.14 -10.21
C LEU A 190 -11.10 -31.03 -10.00
N VAL A 191 -11.57 -31.65 -11.09
CA VAL A 191 -12.72 -32.55 -11.08
C VAL A 191 -12.41 -33.80 -11.89
N GLN A 192 -12.97 -34.91 -11.44
CA GLN A 192 -12.96 -36.17 -12.15
C GLN A 192 -14.38 -36.48 -12.63
N CYS A 193 -14.51 -36.91 -13.87
CA CYS A 193 -15.78 -37.03 -14.56
C CYS A 193 -15.84 -38.36 -15.33
N ASP A 194 -16.94 -39.13 -15.17
CA ASP A 194 -17.08 -40.47 -15.75
C ASP A 194 -18.33 -40.62 -16.61
N GLN A 195 -18.89 -39.51 -17.09
CA GLN A 195 -20.08 -39.48 -17.91
C GLN A 195 -19.84 -40.22 -19.24
N ARG A 196 -20.78 -41.07 -19.62
CA ARG A 196 -20.75 -41.80 -20.92
C ARG A 196 -21.13 -40.87 -22.08
N ASN A 197 -22.01 -39.90 -21.81
CA ASN A 197 -22.39 -38.92 -22.79
C ASN A 197 -21.26 -37.90 -22.97
N ARG A 198 -20.80 -37.74 -24.21
CA ARG A 198 -19.67 -36.86 -24.54
C ARG A 198 -19.92 -35.38 -24.17
N ARG A 199 -21.16 -34.90 -24.38
CA ARG A 199 -21.48 -33.49 -24.04
C ARG A 199 -21.47 -33.27 -22.55
N GLU A 200 -22.03 -34.17 -21.79
CA GLU A 200 -22.03 -34.10 -20.33
C GLU A 200 -20.62 -34.25 -19.77
N LEU A 201 -19.79 -35.12 -20.35
CA LEU A 201 -18.39 -35.25 -19.98
C LEU A 201 -17.61 -33.96 -20.22
N ILE A 202 -17.76 -33.31 -21.37
CA ILE A 202 -17.10 -32.03 -21.71
C ILE A 202 -17.54 -30.94 -20.75
N ALA A 203 -18.83 -30.86 -20.41
CA ALA A 203 -19.38 -29.92 -19.47
C ALA A 203 -18.84 -30.14 -18.06
N CYS A 204 -18.82 -31.39 -17.59
CA CYS A 204 -18.27 -31.74 -16.28
C CYS A 204 -16.77 -31.38 -16.15
N LEU A 205 -15.99 -31.62 -17.21
CA LEU A 205 -14.55 -31.37 -17.22
C LEU A 205 -14.17 -29.88 -17.40
N ALA A 206 -15.12 -28.96 -17.58
CA ALA A 206 -14.87 -27.55 -17.80
C ALA A 206 -13.94 -26.89 -16.75
N PRO A 207 -14.06 -27.20 -15.44
CA PRO A 207 -13.18 -26.63 -14.43
C PRO A 207 -11.69 -27.00 -14.61
N ASN A 208 -11.39 -28.11 -15.28
CA ASN A 208 -10.01 -28.53 -15.54
C ASN A 208 -9.35 -27.67 -16.63
N ARG A 209 -10.13 -27.11 -17.56
CA ARG A 209 -9.66 -26.19 -18.59
C ARG A 209 -9.51 -24.79 -17.98
N ARG A 210 -8.32 -24.47 -17.51
CA ARG A 210 -8.05 -23.23 -16.77
C ARG A 210 -6.65 -22.68 -17.02
N VAL A 211 -6.48 -21.41 -16.75
CA VAL A 211 -5.18 -20.79 -16.54
C VAL A 211 -5.11 -20.29 -15.09
N GLN A 212 -4.04 -20.63 -14.42
CA GLN A 212 -3.75 -20.15 -13.06
C GLN A 212 -2.67 -19.08 -13.13
N ILE A 213 -2.87 -18.00 -12.41
CA ILE A 213 -1.89 -16.93 -12.26
C ILE A 213 -1.58 -16.78 -10.78
N ALA A 214 -0.34 -17.06 -10.41
CA ALA A 214 0.16 -16.91 -9.06
C ALA A 214 1.21 -15.79 -9.04
N GLY A 215 1.13 -14.91 -8.05
CA GLY A 215 2.12 -13.88 -7.81
C GLY A 215 2.82 -14.13 -6.48
N VAL A 216 4.14 -13.97 -6.46
CA VAL A 216 4.93 -13.95 -5.22
C VAL A 216 5.24 -12.52 -4.89
N ALA A 217 4.63 -12.01 -3.79
CA ALA A 217 4.99 -10.73 -3.20
C ALA A 217 6.03 -10.97 -2.09
N ARG A 218 7.05 -10.13 -1.97
CA ARG A 218 7.90 -10.12 -0.78
C ARG A 218 7.19 -9.39 0.35
N SER A 219 7.04 -10.06 1.48
CA SER A 219 6.90 -9.38 2.78
C SER A 219 8.29 -8.89 3.19
N HIS A 220 8.41 -7.63 3.52
CA HIS A 220 9.57 -7.08 4.21
C HIS A 220 9.50 -7.40 5.70
#